data_105d790394fb77632590fb539838b6ea
#
_entry.id   105d790394fb77632590fb539838b6ea
#
_cell.length_a   1.000
_cell.length_b   1.000
_cell.length_c   1.000
_cell.angle_alpha   90.00
_cell.angle_beta   90.00
_cell.angle_gamma   90.00
#
_symmetry.space_group_name_H-M   'P 1'
#
loop_
_entity.id
_entity.type
_entity.pdbx_description
1 polymer ?
#
loop_
_entity_poly.entity_id
_entity_poly.type
_entity_poly.pdbx_seq_one_letter_code
_entity_poly.pdbx_strand_id
1 'polypeptide(L)'
;MLERCIFLTRQLWKLSEVMQKIIEKISNKSHIWLALAGIVFLSPFIYGLYHEWLACIAAVALCAILLLRLRHNGQLRIQVGVSFAAVFVLVAAYGFSAFWATDSGMALMGFVKFLPVMLFSVVLMQLDTDELGGLLRVVPASGFVMTVLSFGFSRIPLVREAFVVDSRLAGFFQYPNTYAIFLLLGIIVLAQVECRLFLQLIGIAVLLLGILMSGSRTVFILLCATVPILFFATKKKSTRVVLAALAAAGVFGVALYAYLTQNTSGMARFMTTSLETSTLIVRFLYFKDALPIILRCPLGMGYMGYYFEQGSFKTGLYSVAHIHNELLQLLLDIGWIPALLVSFAILRTLFSKNTSRLQKLLLAMLCAHCMLDFDLHFLSMFFILLLTLNWSGGKTFVIKSKSITVTAAAIFSCISIYIGTANLMYISGHPEMAAMLYPPYTSAQIYLLTQTTTAQQMNRRADIILQTNQHVALAYSAKARSAYAAGNFENMIKYKERAIELTRYALEEYIDYINMLQVGIELYTEAGDSVSAEFCRARLLEVPNMIEAVLADTDPIAWRVADKPQLTLPQKYAELINSMQ
;
A
#
# COMPACT_ATOMS: atom_id res chain seq x y z
N MET A 1 -5.13 13.29 54.90
CA MET A 1 -5.14 14.26 53.81
C MET A 1 -3.73 14.79 53.51
N LEU A 2 -3.00 15.23 54.52
CA LEU A 2 -1.61 15.77 54.37
C LEU A 2 -0.62 14.77 53.73
N GLU A 3 -0.64 13.51 54.15
CA GLU A 3 0.27 12.48 53.61
C GLU A 3 -0.01 12.16 52.13
N ARG A 4 -1.27 12.19 51.70
CA ARG A 4 -1.62 12.04 50.28
C ARG A 4 -1.17 13.23 49.41
N CYS A 5 -1.24 14.45 49.96
CA CYS A 5 -0.72 15.65 49.30
C CYS A 5 0.81 15.60 49.17
N ILE A 6 1.52 15.19 50.22
CA ILE A 6 2.99 15.04 50.20
C ILE A 6 3.42 13.93 49.23
N PHE A 7 2.68 12.85 49.18
CA PHE A 7 2.94 11.77 48.22
C PHE A 7 2.74 12.24 46.76
N LEU A 8 1.64 12.95 46.47
CA LEU A 8 1.36 13.52 45.15
C LEU A 8 2.38 14.56 44.71
N THR A 9 2.78 15.47 45.61
CA THR A 9 3.84 16.46 45.34
C THR A 9 5.20 15.81 45.08
N ARG A 10 5.58 14.77 45.82
CA ARG A 10 6.80 13.99 45.53
C ARG A 10 6.72 13.26 44.17
N GLN A 11 5.56 12.75 43.77
CA GLN A 11 5.38 12.10 42.48
C GLN A 11 5.44 13.14 41.33
N LEU A 12 4.80 14.29 41.47
CA LEU A 12 4.87 15.40 40.53
C LEU A 12 6.28 15.97 40.40
N TRP A 13 7.01 16.09 41.49
CA TRP A 13 8.40 16.56 41.46
C TRP A 13 9.33 15.57 40.76
N LYS A 14 9.18 14.25 41.04
CA LYS A 14 9.89 13.20 40.27
C LYS A 14 9.53 13.17 38.80
N LEU A 15 8.27 13.45 38.43
CA LEU A 15 7.84 13.57 37.05
C LEU A 15 8.50 14.78 36.38
N SER A 16 8.57 15.92 37.05
CA SER A 16 9.24 17.13 36.60
C SER A 16 10.74 16.91 36.36
N GLU A 17 11.45 16.25 37.27
CA GLU A 17 12.88 15.91 37.06
C GLU A 17 13.09 14.98 35.87
N VAL A 18 12.18 14.00 35.66
CA VAL A 18 12.24 13.10 34.49
C VAL A 18 11.99 13.88 33.23
N MET A 19 10.98 14.75 33.21
CA MET A 19 10.67 15.62 32.07
C MET A 19 11.84 16.55 31.76
N GLN A 20 12.46 17.16 32.77
CA GLN A 20 13.60 18.04 32.58
C GLN A 20 14.81 17.30 31.97
N LYS A 21 15.13 16.09 32.46
CA LYS A 21 16.17 15.24 31.85
C LYS A 21 15.86 14.80 30.42
N ILE A 22 14.59 14.56 30.11
CA ILE A 22 14.16 14.25 28.74
C ILE A 22 14.33 15.47 27.84
N ILE A 23 13.89 16.65 28.30
CA ILE A 23 14.00 17.92 27.55
C ILE A 23 15.48 18.25 27.31
N GLU A 24 16.35 18.13 28.32
CA GLU A 24 17.79 18.36 28.18
C GLU A 24 18.43 17.37 27.19
N LYS A 25 18.04 16.09 27.24
CA LYS A 25 18.54 15.07 26.33
C LYS A 25 18.06 15.28 24.88
N ILE A 26 16.86 15.84 24.69
CA ILE A 26 16.31 16.21 23.37
C ILE A 26 16.98 17.50 22.87
N SER A 27 17.17 18.50 23.73
CA SER A 27 17.80 19.76 23.41
C SER A 27 19.26 19.62 22.92
N ASN A 28 19.96 18.57 23.37
CA ASN A 28 21.30 18.25 22.91
C ASN A 28 21.38 17.51 21.57
N LYS A 29 20.23 17.24 20.93
CA LYS A 29 20.18 16.58 19.62
C LYS A 29 20.25 17.60 18.48
N SER A 30 20.82 17.16 17.35
CA SER A 30 20.86 18.02 16.15
C SER A 30 19.46 18.37 15.66
N HIS A 31 19.30 19.57 15.06
CA HIS A 31 18.01 19.99 14.49
C HIS A 31 17.50 19.00 13.43
N ILE A 32 18.41 18.33 12.69
CA ILE A 32 18.05 17.31 11.71
C ILE A 32 17.47 16.08 12.41
N TRP A 33 18.08 15.66 13.50
CA TRP A 33 17.56 14.55 14.30
C TRP A 33 16.14 14.85 14.79
N LEU A 34 15.90 16.07 15.29
CA LEU A 34 14.57 16.50 15.74
C LEU A 34 13.55 16.49 14.60
N ALA A 35 13.94 16.99 13.42
CA ALA A 35 13.08 17.01 12.24
C ALA A 35 12.72 15.58 11.78
N LEU A 36 13.71 14.68 11.70
CA LEU A 36 13.47 13.28 11.35
C LEU A 36 12.67 12.54 12.42
N ALA A 37 12.95 12.79 13.71
CA ALA A 37 12.15 12.22 14.80
C ALA A 37 10.69 12.67 14.71
N GLY A 38 10.45 13.94 14.36
CA GLY A 38 9.12 14.48 14.07
C GLY A 38 8.45 13.78 12.89
N ILE A 39 9.16 13.56 11.80
CA ILE A 39 8.63 12.82 10.63
C ILE A 39 8.30 11.37 11.01
N VAL A 40 9.21 10.65 11.67
CA VAL A 40 8.99 9.26 12.11
C VAL A 40 7.83 9.15 13.10
N PHE A 41 7.68 10.14 13.99
CA PHE A 41 6.59 10.16 14.96
C PHE A 41 5.24 10.46 14.33
N LEU A 42 5.18 11.50 13.46
CA LEU A 42 3.92 12.03 12.93
C LEU A 42 3.41 11.30 11.68
N SER A 43 4.30 10.75 10.86
CA SER A 43 3.91 10.09 9.60
C SER A 43 2.87 8.98 9.76
N PRO A 44 2.88 8.14 10.83
CA PRO A 44 1.82 7.15 11.05
C PRO A 44 0.45 7.78 11.31
N PHE A 45 0.38 9.00 11.89
CA PHE A 45 -0.88 9.70 12.20
C PHE A 45 -1.52 10.34 10.97
N ILE A 46 -0.78 10.43 9.86
CA ILE A 46 -1.25 11.04 8.61
C ILE A 46 -1.42 9.92 7.58
N TYR A 47 -2.32 8.97 7.86
CA TYR A 47 -2.58 7.80 7.03
C TYR A 47 -1.31 7.00 6.66
N GLY A 48 -0.28 7.03 7.50
CA GLY A 48 1.02 6.43 7.22
C GLY A 48 1.72 6.98 5.97
N LEU A 49 1.33 8.15 5.46
CA LEU A 49 1.74 8.72 4.17
C LEU A 49 1.42 7.80 2.98
N TYR A 50 0.25 7.16 3.01
CA TYR A 50 -0.18 6.23 1.94
C TYR A 50 -0.57 6.94 0.65
N HIS A 51 -1.32 8.05 0.73
CA HIS A 51 -1.75 8.79 -0.45
C HIS A 51 -0.60 9.58 -1.10
N GLU A 52 -0.62 9.71 -2.41
CA GLU A 52 0.42 10.38 -3.20
C GLU A 52 0.62 11.83 -2.79
N TRP A 53 -0.46 12.58 -2.51
CA TRP A 53 -0.36 13.98 -2.06
C TRP A 53 0.34 14.11 -0.69
N LEU A 54 0.18 13.15 0.21
CA LEU A 54 0.88 13.12 1.50
C LEU A 54 2.37 12.83 1.29
N ALA A 55 2.71 11.93 0.37
CA ALA A 55 4.09 11.67 -0.04
C ALA A 55 4.72 12.95 -0.63
N CYS A 56 3.97 13.72 -1.42
CA CYS A 56 4.45 14.99 -1.97
C CYS A 56 4.76 16.02 -0.88
N ILE A 57 3.93 16.13 0.15
CA ILE A 57 4.22 16.98 1.32
C ILE A 57 5.51 16.52 2.02
N ALA A 58 5.68 15.21 2.21
CA ALA A 58 6.90 14.67 2.81
C ALA A 58 8.14 14.95 1.95
N ALA A 59 8.04 14.87 0.61
CA ALA A 59 9.12 15.21 -0.30
C ALA A 59 9.55 16.68 -0.16
N VAL A 60 8.60 17.60 -0.16
CA VAL A 60 8.86 19.05 0.01
C VAL A 60 9.49 19.33 1.37
N ALA A 61 8.97 18.71 2.45
CA ALA A 61 9.54 18.86 3.80
C ALA A 61 10.99 18.35 3.87
N LEU A 62 11.27 17.18 3.27
CA LEU A 62 12.64 16.62 3.22
C LEU A 62 13.58 17.47 2.36
N CYS A 63 13.13 18.03 1.25
CA CYS A 63 13.89 19.01 0.47
C CYS A 63 14.23 20.24 1.32
N ALA A 64 13.27 20.78 2.07
CA ALA A 64 13.49 21.93 2.95
C ALA A 64 14.54 21.60 4.05
N ILE A 65 14.48 20.41 4.66
CA ILE A 65 15.47 19.95 5.65
C ILE A 65 16.87 19.89 5.03
N LEU A 66 17.02 19.36 3.81
CA LEU A 66 18.31 19.29 3.10
C LEU A 66 18.86 20.70 2.79
N LEU A 67 18.00 21.63 2.35
CA LEU A 67 18.39 23.01 2.09
C LEU A 67 18.83 23.74 3.37
N LEU A 68 18.11 23.56 4.47
CA LEU A 68 18.49 24.11 5.79
C LEU A 68 19.84 23.54 6.26
N ARG A 69 20.05 22.21 6.05
CA ARG A 69 21.34 21.57 6.37
C ARG A 69 22.47 22.16 5.52
N LEU A 70 22.25 22.30 4.23
CA LEU A 70 23.24 22.88 3.32
C LEU A 70 23.56 24.34 3.71
N ARG A 71 22.54 25.13 4.05
CA ARG A 71 22.73 26.52 4.52
C ARG A 71 23.58 26.58 5.80
N HIS A 72 23.34 25.68 6.74
CA HIS A 72 24.03 25.68 8.04
C HIS A 72 25.46 25.12 7.95
N ASN A 73 25.66 24.01 7.23
CA ASN A 73 26.93 23.28 7.20
C ASN A 73 27.76 23.51 5.93
N GLY A 74 27.21 24.19 4.93
CA GLY A 74 27.89 24.46 3.65
C GLY A 74 28.07 23.23 2.74
N GLN A 75 27.67 22.04 3.18
CA GLN A 75 27.85 20.80 2.44
C GLN A 75 26.85 19.72 2.85
N LEU A 76 26.59 18.79 1.90
CA LEU A 76 25.84 17.55 2.17
C LEU A 76 26.75 16.33 1.95
N ARG A 77 26.57 15.30 2.77
CA ARG A 77 27.28 14.01 2.64
C ARG A 77 26.35 13.00 1.98
N ILE A 78 26.84 12.31 0.96
CA ILE A 78 26.15 11.17 0.34
C ILE A 78 27.08 9.97 0.43
N GLN A 79 26.65 8.93 1.11
CA GLN A 79 27.40 7.67 1.23
C GLN A 79 26.89 6.69 0.18
N VAL A 80 27.64 6.54 -0.91
CA VAL A 80 27.28 5.66 -2.02
C VAL A 80 27.74 4.24 -1.70
N GLY A 81 26.88 3.52 -1.03
CA GLY A 81 26.99 2.09 -0.72
C GLY A 81 25.81 1.32 -1.32
N VAL A 82 25.73 0.01 -1.03
CA VAL A 82 24.67 -0.87 -1.57
C VAL A 82 23.27 -0.40 -1.20
N SER A 83 23.05 0.00 0.06
CA SER A 83 21.72 0.47 0.50
C SER A 83 21.27 1.74 -0.23
N PHE A 84 22.21 2.69 -0.45
CA PHE A 84 21.90 3.90 -1.21
C PHE A 84 21.67 3.59 -2.68
N ALA A 85 22.51 2.76 -3.29
CA ALA A 85 22.33 2.34 -4.68
C ALA A 85 20.98 1.67 -4.90
N ALA A 86 20.55 0.79 -3.97
CA ALA A 86 19.25 0.13 -4.03
C ALA A 86 18.08 1.14 -3.97
N VAL A 87 18.14 2.11 -3.04
CA VAL A 87 17.13 3.17 -2.92
C VAL A 87 17.12 4.09 -4.13
N PHE A 88 18.29 4.48 -4.61
CA PHE A 88 18.41 5.34 -5.79
C PHE A 88 17.85 4.65 -7.04
N VAL A 89 18.24 3.41 -7.28
CA VAL A 89 17.78 2.63 -8.45
C VAL A 89 16.28 2.35 -8.35
N LEU A 90 15.75 2.06 -7.15
CA LEU A 90 14.31 1.90 -6.93
C LEU A 90 13.55 3.15 -7.38
N VAL A 91 13.91 4.33 -6.87
CA VAL A 91 13.19 5.58 -7.17
C VAL A 91 13.39 5.99 -8.63
N ALA A 92 14.61 5.82 -9.17
CA ALA A 92 14.88 6.08 -10.58
C ALA A 92 14.06 5.15 -11.51
N ALA A 93 13.92 3.86 -11.14
CA ALA A 93 13.12 2.91 -11.90
C ALA A 93 11.64 3.29 -11.94
N TYR A 94 11.05 3.75 -10.82
CA TYR A 94 9.69 4.32 -10.84
C TYR A 94 9.59 5.52 -11.82
N GLY A 95 10.59 6.40 -11.84
CA GLY A 95 10.60 7.53 -12.77
C GLY A 95 10.73 7.10 -14.24
N PHE A 96 11.69 6.22 -14.53
CA PHE A 96 11.91 5.74 -15.89
C PHE A 96 10.79 4.82 -16.39
N SER A 97 10.08 4.12 -15.51
CA SER A 97 8.96 3.25 -15.91
C SER A 97 7.88 4.01 -16.69
N ALA A 98 7.75 5.32 -16.53
CA ALA A 98 6.80 6.14 -17.30
C ALA A 98 6.97 6.03 -18.83
N PHE A 99 8.14 5.59 -19.33
CA PHE A 99 8.39 5.42 -20.77
C PHE A 99 7.81 4.12 -21.35
N TRP A 100 7.54 3.11 -20.52
CA TRP A 100 7.02 1.79 -20.98
C TRP A 100 5.88 1.25 -20.12
N ALA A 101 5.45 1.97 -19.10
CA ALA A 101 4.41 1.53 -18.18
C ALA A 101 3.09 1.29 -18.90
N THR A 102 2.28 0.37 -18.36
CA THR A 102 0.87 0.16 -18.74
C THR A 102 0.08 1.47 -18.64
N ASP A 103 0.42 2.33 -17.68
CA ASP A 103 -0.14 3.67 -17.48
C ASP A 103 0.99 4.66 -17.19
N SER A 104 1.31 5.48 -18.18
CA SER A 104 2.40 6.46 -18.05
C SER A 104 2.10 7.58 -17.04
N GLY A 105 0.84 7.96 -16.90
CA GLY A 105 0.40 8.97 -15.94
C GLY A 105 0.51 8.47 -14.51
N MET A 106 0.04 7.27 -14.22
CA MET A 106 0.18 6.66 -12.89
C MET A 106 1.63 6.30 -12.56
N ALA A 107 2.45 5.93 -13.55
CA ALA A 107 3.88 5.68 -13.33
C ALA A 107 4.61 6.93 -12.80
N LEU A 108 4.31 8.11 -13.34
CA LEU A 108 4.88 9.37 -12.84
C LEU A 108 4.37 9.72 -11.43
N MET A 109 3.12 9.37 -11.10
CA MET A 109 2.63 9.46 -9.72
C MET A 109 3.39 8.51 -8.79
N GLY A 110 3.72 7.30 -9.23
CA GLY A 110 4.57 6.36 -8.50
C GLY A 110 5.96 6.93 -8.20
N PHE A 111 6.59 7.59 -9.18
CA PHE A 111 7.86 8.29 -8.96
C PHE A 111 7.76 9.30 -7.82
N VAL A 112 6.74 10.17 -7.85
CA VAL A 112 6.58 11.21 -6.82
C VAL A 112 6.21 10.60 -5.47
N LYS A 113 5.44 9.51 -5.44
CA LYS A 113 5.12 8.76 -4.22
C LYS A 113 6.36 8.21 -3.55
N PHE A 114 7.30 7.63 -4.28
CA PHE A 114 8.51 7.03 -3.72
C PHE A 114 9.71 7.98 -3.63
N LEU A 115 9.63 9.19 -4.19
CA LEU A 115 10.68 10.21 -4.08
C LEU A 115 11.10 10.51 -2.62
N PRO A 116 10.17 10.60 -1.63
CA PRO A 116 10.54 10.78 -0.22
C PRO A 116 11.47 9.70 0.33
N VAL A 117 11.43 8.49 -0.19
CA VAL A 117 12.30 7.37 0.24
C VAL A 117 13.78 7.69 -0.04
N MET A 118 14.07 8.22 -1.23
CA MET A 118 15.41 8.69 -1.59
C MET A 118 15.82 9.92 -0.75
N LEU A 119 14.95 10.91 -0.65
CA LEU A 119 15.23 12.13 0.09
C LEU A 119 15.46 11.86 1.59
N PHE A 120 14.64 11.00 2.19
CA PHE A 120 14.80 10.56 3.58
C PHE A 120 16.15 9.87 3.80
N SER A 121 16.58 9.00 2.87
CA SER A 121 17.88 8.33 2.93
C SER A 121 19.04 9.33 2.89
N VAL A 122 18.96 10.38 2.06
CA VAL A 122 19.96 11.44 2.00
C VAL A 122 19.99 12.27 3.29
N VAL A 123 18.83 12.54 3.91
CA VAL A 123 18.76 13.22 5.21
C VAL A 123 19.35 12.33 6.32
N LEU A 124 19.09 11.01 6.32
CA LEU A 124 19.68 10.06 7.26
C LEU A 124 21.22 10.10 7.24
N MET A 125 21.82 10.25 6.06
CA MET A 125 23.28 10.31 5.91
C MET A 125 23.90 11.59 6.49
N GLN A 126 23.10 12.57 6.90
CA GLN A 126 23.58 13.77 7.58
C GLN A 126 23.72 13.58 9.10
N LEU A 127 23.22 12.47 9.65
CA LEU A 127 23.30 12.10 11.06
C LEU A 127 24.53 11.24 11.34
N ASP A 128 25.00 11.31 12.58
CA ASP A 128 26.01 10.40 13.08
C ASP A 128 25.38 9.05 13.49
N THR A 129 26.21 8.00 13.63
CA THR A 129 25.75 6.63 13.93
C THR A 129 24.94 6.53 15.24
N ASP A 130 25.31 7.30 16.27
CA ASP A 130 24.61 7.32 17.55
C ASP A 130 23.24 8.02 17.44
N GLU A 131 23.13 9.02 16.61
CA GLU A 131 21.88 9.72 16.32
C GLU A 131 20.91 8.82 15.56
N LEU A 132 21.40 8.07 14.56
CA LEU A 132 20.60 7.10 13.79
C LEU A 132 19.93 6.05 14.67
N GLY A 133 20.70 5.43 15.58
CA GLY A 133 20.17 4.45 16.53
C GLY A 133 19.11 5.02 17.48
N GLY A 134 19.14 6.33 17.72
CA GLY A 134 18.15 7.04 18.53
C GLY A 134 16.78 7.18 17.88
N LEU A 135 16.71 7.26 16.55
CA LEU A 135 15.44 7.45 15.83
C LEU A 135 14.49 6.26 15.97
N LEU A 136 14.99 5.03 16.02
CA LEU A 136 14.15 3.85 16.24
C LEU A 136 13.38 3.91 17.57
N ARG A 137 13.89 4.63 18.59
CA ARG A 137 13.21 4.79 19.88
C ARG A 137 11.96 5.65 19.80
N VAL A 138 11.76 6.37 18.71
CA VAL A 138 10.55 7.17 18.44
C VAL A 138 9.35 6.27 18.11
N VAL A 139 9.60 5.12 17.47
CA VAL A 139 8.55 4.20 17.01
C VAL A 139 7.62 3.73 18.15
N PRO A 140 8.10 3.20 19.29
CA PRO A 140 7.20 2.79 20.37
C PRO A 140 6.43 3.96 20.99
N ALA A 141 7.02 5.17 21.06
CA ALA A 141 6.30 6.35 21.56
C ALA A 141 5.17 6.76 20.62
N SER A 142 5.42 6.77 19.30
CA SER A 142 4.39 7.00 18.28
C SER A 142 3.28 5.94 18.35
N GLY A 143 3.63 4.66 18.41
CA GLY A 143 2.68 3.55 18.52
C GLY A 143 1.83 3.61 19.79
N PHE A 144 2.41 3.98 20.92
CA PHE A 144 1.71 4.16 22.19
C PHE A 144 0.63 5.26 22.07
N VAL A 145 1.04 6.46 21.66
CA VAL A 145 0.11 7.60 21.52
C VAL A 145 -0.98 7.26 20.49
N MET A 146 -0.59 6.68 19.35
CA MET A 146 -1.52 6.28 18.31
C MET A 146 -2.54 5.26 18.82
N THR A 147 -2.14 4.26 19.59
CA THR A 147 -3.06 3.25 20.13
C THR A 147 -4.06 3.86 21.10
N VAL A 148 -3.60 4.72 22.02
CA VAL A 148 -4.48 5.40 22.99
C VAL A 148 -5.50 6.27 22.28
N LEU A 149 -5.06 7.09 21.31
CA LEU A 149 -5.95 7.96 20.55
C LEU A 149 -6.92 7.16 19.67
N SER A 150 -6.44 6.14 18.96
CA SER A 150 -7.29 5.29 18.11
C SER A 150 -8.36 4.56 18.92
N PHE A 151 -8.02 4.06 20.10
CA PHE A 151 -8.98 3.47 21.01
C PHE A 151 -10.02 4.48 21.47
N GLY A 152 -9.61 5.69 21.85
CA GLY A 152 -10.52 6.77 22.22
C GLY A 152 -11.47 7.15 21.07
N PHE A 153 -10.93 7.43 19.89
CA PHE A 153 -11.72 7.83 18.72
C PHE A 153 -12.63 6.72 18.21
N SER A 154 -12.25 5.45 18.34
CA SER A 154 -13.11 4.32 17.97
C SER A 154 -14.41 4.23 18.77
N ARG A 155 -14.51 4.94 19.90
CA ARG A 155 -15.70 5.05 20.75
C ARG A 155 -16.62 6.21 20.39
N ILE A 156 -16.17 7.13 19.54
CA ILE A 156 -16.93 8.32 19.11
C ILE A 156 -17.62 7.97 17.78
N PRO A 157 -18.96 7.88 17.72
CA PRO A 157 -19.69 7.43 16.52
C PRO A 157 -19.32 8.21 15.26
N LEU A 158 -19.14 9.54 15.36
CA LEU A 158 -18.86 10.43 14.23
C LEU A 158 -17.56 10.11 13.48
N VAL A 159 -16.53 9.60 14.18
CA VAL A 159 -15.19 9.34 13.60
C VAL A 159 -14.81 7.87 13.64
N ARG A 160 -15.65 7.01 14.18
CA ARG A 160 -15.36 5.59 14.39
C ARG A 160 -14.92 4.89 13.12
N GLU A 161 -15.57 5.14 11.99
CA GLU A 161 -15.30 4.49 10.71
C GLU A 161 -13.90 4.77 10.19
N ALA A 162 -13.30 5.91 10.56
CA ALA A 162 -11.91 6.22 10.23
C ALA A 162 -10.88 5.38 11.02
N PHE A 163 -11.28 4.77 12.14
CA PHE A 163 -10.38 4.01 13.01
C PHE A 163 -10.70 2.52 13.09
N VAL A 164 -11.88 2.11 12.60
CA VAL A 164 -12.37 0.72 12.65
C VAL A 164 -12.78 0.28 11.26
N VAL A 165 -12.10 -0.72 10.73
CA VAL A 165 -12.36 -1.34 9.42
C VAL A 165 -12.72 -2.81 9.65
N ASP A 166 -13.85 -3.27 9.14
CA ASP A 166 -14.36 -4.65 9.33
C ASP A 166 -14.36 -5.09 10.81
N SER A 167 -14.84 -4.23 11.70
CA SER A 167 -14.85 -4.46 13.16
C SER A 167 -13.45 -4.61 13.81
N ARG A 168 -12.38 -4.20 13.13
CA ARG A 168 -10.98 -4.28 13.52
C ARG A 168 -10.42 -2.88 13.75
N LEU A 169 -9.62 -2.69 14.81
CA LEU A 169 -8.94 -1.42 15.02
C LEU A 169 -7.83 -1.24 13.97
N ALA A 170 -8.00 -0.24 13.12
CA ALA A 170 -7.10 0.08 12.02
C ALA A 170 -6.13 1.22 12.34
N GLY A 171 -6.36 1.91 13.46
CA GLY A 171 -5.57 3.07 13.86
C GLY A 171 -5.64 4.21 12.85
N PHE A 172 -4.68 5.10 12.91
CA PHE A 172 -4.53 6.19 11.94
C PHE A 172 -4.03 5.71 10.56
N PHE A 173 -3.53 4.49 10.44
CA PHE A 173 -3.25 3.87 9.16
C PHE A 173 -4.51 3.55 8.34
N GLN A 174 -5.68 3.47 8.99
CA GLN A 174 -6.93 2.97 8.41
C GLN A 174 -6.77 1.59 7.76
N TYR A 175 -5.72 0.87 8.13
CA TYR A 175 -5.41 -0.48 7.68
C TYR A 175 -4.89 -1.34 8.83
N PRO A 176 -5.70 -2.32 9.31
CA PRO A 176 -5.41 -3.05 10.55
C PRO A 176 -4.09 -3.82 10.55
N ASN A 177 -3.65 -4.35 9.39
CA ASN A 177 -2.45 -5.17 9.33
C ASN A 177 -1.18 -4.32 9.47
N THR A 178 -1.07 -3.20 8.73
CA THR A 178 0.06 -2.27 8.84
C THR A 178 0.11 -1.58 10.20
N TYR A 179 -1.07 -1.22 10.76
CA TYR A 179 -1.14 -0.75 12.13
C TYR A 179 -0.53 -1.77 13.11
N ALA A 180 -0.90 -3.04 13.00
CA ALA A 180 -0.43 -4.09 13.90
C ALA A 180 1.08 -4.34 13.77
N ILE A 181 1.64 -4.43 12.55
CA ILE A 181 3.09 -4.63 12.39
C ILE A 181 3.88 -3.42 12.90
N PHE A 182 3.40 -2.18 12.71
CA PHE A 182 4.00 -1.00 13.29
C PHE A 182 4.12 -1.10 14.82
N LEU A 183 3.06 -1.57 15.50
CA LEU A 183 3.05 -1.79 16.95
C LEU A 183 4.00 -2.92 17.37
N LEU A 184 4.09 -4.00 16.60
CA LEU A 184 5.04 -5.09 16.86
C LEU A 184 6.49 -4.59 16.80
N LEU A 185 6.83 -3.79 15.78
CA LEU A 185 8.16 -3.15 15.70
C LEU A 185 8.40 -2.25 16.92
N GLY A 186 7.37 -1.51 17.36
CA GLY A 186 7.42 -0.74 18.61
C GLY A 186 7.71 -1.60 19.84
N ILE A 187 7.07 -2.76 19.99
CA ILE A 187 7.33 -3.71 21.10
C ILE A 187 8.79 -4.20 21.05
N ILE A 188 9.30 -4.57 19.88
CA ILE A 188 10.68 -5.04 19.72
C ILE A 188 11.69 -3.98 20.17
N VAL A 189 11.47 -2.72 19.77
CA VAL A 189 12.34 -1.61 20.20
C VAL A 189 12.22 -1.38 21.70
N LEU A 190 11.00 -1.29 22.22
CA LEU A 190 10.75 -0.98 23.63
C LEU A 190 11.31 -2.05 24.57
N ALA A 191 11.29 -3.32 24.17
CA ALA A 191 11.89 -4.42 24.92
C ALA A 191 13.41 -4.28 25.11
N GLN A 192 14.09 -3.51 24.26
CA GLN A 192 15.55 -3.32 24.32
C GLN A 192 15.97 -1.93 24.83
N VAL A 193 15.04 -1.00 24.96
CA VAL A 193 15.30 0.34 25.50
C VAL A 193 15.48 0.27 27.02
N GLU A 194 16.47 1.00 27.54
CA GLU A 194 16.65 1.17 28.97
C GLU A 194 15.70 2.25 29.50
N CYS A 195 14.60 1.81 30.09
CA CYS A 195 13.64 2.66 30.77
C CYS A 195 13.20 2.01 32.08
N ARG A 196 12.43 2.73 32.89
CA ARG A 196 11.84 2.17 34.12
C ARG A 196 10.93 1.01 33.78
N LEU A 197 11.06 -0.12 34.48
CA LEU A 197 10.29 -1.34 34.25
C LEU A 197 8.79 -1.08 34.16
N PHE A 198 8.24 -0.24 35.01
CA PHE A 198 6.82 0.12 35.00
C PHE A 198 6.39 0.80 33.67
N LEU A 199 7.19 1.74 33.15
CA LEU A 199 6.92 2.40 31.86
C LEU A 199 7.04 1.43 30.68
N GLN A 200 8.00 0.51 30.75
CA GLN A 200 8.17 -0.53 29.75
C GLN A 200 6.97 -1.47 29.73
N LEU A 201 6.49 -1.90 30.91
CA LEU A 201 5.30 -2.76 31.03
C LEU A 201 4.04 -2.11 30.48
N ILE A 202 3.76 -0.86 30.87
CA ILE A 202 2.60 -0.12 30.36
C ILE A 202 2.70 0.07 28.85
N GLY A 203 3.87 0.49 28.35
CA GLY A 203 4.08 0.69 26.92
C GLY A 203 3.81 -0.57 26.12
N ILE A 204 4.39 -1.71 26.52
CA ILE A 204 4.20 -2.98 25.83
C ILE A 204 2.73 -3.45 25.96
N ALA A 205 2.10 -3.29 27.12
CA ALA A 205 0.70 -3.67 27.30
C ALA A 205 -0.24 -2.90 26.37
N VAL A 206 -0.04 -1.59 26.20
CA VAL A 206 -0.84 -0.75 25.28
C VAL A 206 -0.60 -1.15 23.83
N LEU A 207 0.65 -1.37 23.42
CA LEU A 207 0.96 -1.80 22.05
C LEU A 207 0.38 -3.19 21.76
N LEU A 208 0.48 -4.12 22.71
CA LEU A 208 -0.10 -5.46 22.61
C LEU A 208 -1.63 -5.41 22.49
N LEU A 209 -2.29 -4.57 23.30
CA LEU A 209 -3.73 -4.33 23.20
C LEU A 209 -4.11 -3.86 21.78
N GLY A 210 -3.35 -2.92 21.22
CA GLY A 210 -3.55 -2.46 19.83
C GLY A 210 -3.43 -3.59 18.82
N ILE A 211 -2.42 -4.48 18.94
CA ILE A 211 -2.25 -5.65 18.07
C ILE A 211 -3.46 -6.59 18.21
N LEU A 212 -3.89 -6.91 19.41
CA LEU A 212 -5.05 -7.78 19.64
C LEU A 212 -6.33 -7.20 19.03
N MET A 213 -6.58 -5.89 19.23
CA MET A 213 -7.75 -5.20 18.67
C MET A 213 -7.70 -5.07 17.13
N SER A 214 -6.51 -5.09 16.53
CA SER A 214 -6.37 -5.10 15.07
C SER A 214 -6.83 -6.42 14.44
N GLY A 215 -6.82 -7.53 15.19
CA GLY A 215 -7.16 -8.86 14.69
C GLY A 215 -6.25 -9.36 13.55
N SER A 216 -5.02 -8.85 13.43
CA SER A 216 -4.06 -9.28 12.40
C SER A 216 -3.43 -10.62 12.75
N ARG A 217 -3.84 -11.69 12.04
CA ARG A 217 -3.34 -13.06 12.27
C ARG A 217 -1.85 -13.19 11.97
N THR A 218 -1.41 -12.60 10.86
CA THR A 218 0.00 -12.62 10.46
C THR A 218 0.88 -11.98 11.53
N VAL A 219 0.49 -10.79 12.03
CA VAL A 219 1.26 -10.11 13.08
C VAL A 219 1.21 -10.89 14.40
N PHE A 220 0.10 -11.54 14.72
CA PHE A 220 0.03 -12.40 15.91
C PHE A 220 1.02 -13.57 15.83
N ILE A 221 1.13 -14.24 14.67
CA ILE A 221 2.13 -15.29 14.44
C ILE A 221 3.55 -14.74 14.59
N LEU A 222 3.82 -13.57 14.00
CA LEU A 222 5.13 -12.90 14.13
C LEU A 222 5.43 -12.51 15.58
N LEU A 223 4.43 -12.08 16.34
CA LEU A 223 4.56 -11.80 17.78
C LEU A 223 4.94 -13.06 18.55
N CYS A 224 4.24 -14.18 18.29
CA CYS A 224 4.56 -15.47 18.91
C CYS A 224 5.99 -15.93 18.60
N ALA A 225 6.49 -15.67 17.39
CA ALA A 225 7.88 -15.94 17.02
C ALA A 225 8.87 -14.95 17.67
N THR A 226 8.47 -13.69 17.81
CA THR A 226 9.33 -12.60 18.33
C THR A 226 9.60 -12.76 19.83
N VAL A 227 8.60 -13.15 20.62
CA VAL A 227 8.71 -13.24 22.09
C VAL A 227 9.84 -14.21 22.53
N PRO A 228 9.93 -15.45 22.06
CA PRO A 228 11.05 -16.34 22.41
C PRO A 228 12.39 -15.81 21.90
N ILE A 229 12.45 -15.23 20.69
CA ILE A 229 13.69 -14.65 20.17
C ILE A 229 14.21 -13.55 21.11
N LEU A 230 13.34 -12.64 21.53
CA LEU A 230 13.70 -11.57 22.48
C LEU A 230 14.05 -12.12 23.86
N PHE A 231 13.33 -13.15 24.34
CA PHE A 231 13.58 -13.80 25.63
C PHE A 231 14.99 -14.39 25.71
N PHE A 232 15.43 -15.10 24.68
CA PHE A 232 16.76 -15.70 24.63
C PHE A 232 17.85 -14.67 24.27
N ALA A 233 17.54 -13.65 23.49
CA ALA A 233 18.50 -12.62 23.09
C ALA A 233 18.83 -11.63 24.22
N THR A 234 17.89 -11.36 25.16
CA THR A 234 18.12 -10.41 26.25
C THR A 234 18.87 -11.03 27.41
N LYS A 235 19.88 -10.31 27.94
CA LYS A 235 20.60 -10.70 29.16
C LYS A 235 19.94 -10.16 30.44
N LYS A 236 19.02 -9.18 30.32
CA LYS A 236 18.36 -8.53 31.45
C LYS A 236 17.24 -9.41 32.00
N LYS A 237 17.38 -9.80 33.31
CA LYS A 237 16.38 -10.62 34.01
C LYS A 237 15.01 -9.94 34.03
N SER A 238 14.97 -8.61 34.23
CA SER A 238 13.74 -7.83 34.22
C SER A 238 12.98 -7.93 32.87
N THR A 239 13.69 -7.79 31.75
CA THR A 239 13.09 -7.91 30.42
C THR A 239 12.57 -9.32 30.14
N ARG A 240 13.28 -10.37 30.61
CA ARG A 240 12.78 -11.76 30.51
C ARG A 240 11.49 -11.96 31.30
N VAL A 241 11.41 -11.42 32.51
CA VAL A 241 10.18 -11.46 33.32
C VAL A 241 9.04 -10.76 32.63
N VAL A 242 9.27 -9.58 32.02
CA VAL A 242 8.27 -8.85 31.24
C VAL A 242 7.77 -9.69 30.06
N LEU A 243 8.69 -10.27 29.28
CA LEU A 243 8.33 -11.07 28.11
C LEU A 243 7.57 -12.34 28.52
N ALA A 244 7.97 -13.00 29.61
CA ALA A 244 7.27 -14.17 30.15
C ALA A 244 5.87 -13.79 30.67
N ALA A 245 5.74 -12.67 31.39
CA ALA A 245 4.45 -12.17 31.88
C ALA A 245 3.52 -11.77 30.74
N LEU A 246 4.05 -11.19 29.66
CA LEU A 246 3.29 -10.84 28.48
C LEU A 246 2.85 -12.07 27.69
N ALA A 247 3.70 -13.08 27.54
CA ALA A 247 3.34 -14.33 26.93
C ALA A 247 2.21 -15.01 27.73
N ALA A 248 2.34 -15.08 29.05
CA ALA A 248 1.32 -15.63 29.94
C ALA A 248 0.01 -14.82 29.89
N ALA A 249 0.09 -13.47 29.94
CA ALA A 249 -1.07 -12.58 29.84
C ALA A 249 -1.75 -12.69 28.47
N GLY A 250 -0.98 -12.83 27.38
CA GLY A 250 -1.50 -13.06 26.03
C GLY A 250 -2.28 -14.37 25.94
N VAL A 251 -1.71 -15.48 26.41
CA VAL A 251 -2.37 -16.78 26.45
C VAL A 251 -3.62 -16.77 27.34
N PHE A 252 -3.49 -16.18 28.55
CA PHE A 252 -4.62 -16.04 29.47
C PHE A 252 -5.72 -15.13 28.91
N GLY A 253 -5.36 -14.01 28.32
CA GLY A 253 -6.29 -13.06 27.70
C GLY A 253 -7.06 -13.70 26.53
N VAL A 254 -6.39 -14.50 25.69
CA VAL A 254 -7.03 -15.26 24.62
C VAL A 254 -7.97 -16.31 25.20
N ALA A 255 -7.55 -17.06 26.22
CA ALA A 255 -8.38 -18.08 26.87
C ALA A 255 -9.58 -17.48 27.60
N LEU A 256 -9.38 -16.38 28.35
CA LEU A 256 -10.46 -15.69 29.06
C LEU A 256 -11.48 -15.07 28.10
N TYR A 257 -11.01 -14.47 27.02
CA TYR A 257 -11.91 -13.91 26.00
C TYR A 257 -12.68 -15.01 25.28
N ALA A 258 -12.04 -16.11 24.91
CA ALA A 258 -12.73 -17.28 24.35
C ALA A 258 -13.80 -17.84 25.30
N TYR A 259 -13.52 -17.83 26.62
CA TYR A 259 -14.46 -18.25 27.66
C TYR A 259 -15.63 -17.27 27.85
N LEU A 260 -15.36 -15.96 27.88
CA LEU A 260 -16.37 -14.93 28.14
C LEU A 260 -17.25 -14.61 26.91
N THR A 261 -16.72 -14.79 25.72
CA THR A 261 -17.42 -14.49 24.48
C THR A 261 -17.76 -15.77 23.73
N GLN A 262 -18.75 -16.51 24.22
CA GLN A 262 -19.36 -17.61 23.44
C GLN A 262 -19.89 -17.13 22.06
N ASN A 263 -19.84 -15.81 21.80
CA ASN A 263 -20.24 -15.15 20.56
C ASN A 263 -19.28 -13.99 20.19
N THR A 264 -18.66 -13.94 19.18
CA THR A 264 -17.38 -13.94 18.68
C THR A 264 -17.17 -13.17 17.38
N SER A 265 -17.06 -11.87 17.35
CA SER A 265 -16.79 -11.15 16.09
C SER A 265 -15.32 -10.84 15.80
N GLY A 266 -14.45 -10.74 16.78
CA GLY A 266 -13.04 -10.38 16.54
C GLY A 266 -12.04 -11.52 16.79
N MET A 267 -12.13 -12.21 17.92
CA MET A 267 -11.16 -13.24 18.33
C MET A 267 -11.56 -14.66 17.90
N ALA A 268 -12.83 -14.90 17.58
CA ALA A 268 -13.26 -16.12 16.89
C ALA A 268 -12.61 -16.26 15.50
N ARG A 269 -12.27 -15.13 14.87
CA ARG A 269 -11.45 -15.17 13.66
C ARG A 269 -10.10 -15.87 13.85
N PHE A 270 -9.52 -15.86 15.05
CA PHE A 270 -8.30 -16.64 15.33
C PHE A 270 -8.57 -18.13 15.49
N MET A 271 -9.78 -18.52 15.93
CA MET A 271 -10.11 -19.91 16.21
C MET A 271 -10.98 -20.61 15.15
N THR A 272 -11.80 -19.87 14.41
CA THR A 272 -12.75 -20.43 13.42
C THR A 272 -12.25 -20.41 11.99
N THR A 273 -10.95 -20.30 11.78
CA THR A 273 -10.39 -20.29 10.43
C THR A 273 -10.47 -21.70 9.85
N SER A 274 -11.50 -21.97 9.07
CA SER A 274 -11.36 -22.97 8.01
C SER A 274 -10.32 -22.42 7.02
N LEU A 275 -9.35 -23.19 6.62
CA LEU A 275 -8.38 -22.84 5.58
C LEU A 275 -9.09 -22.43 4.27
N GLU A 276 -10.35 -22.84 4.11
CA GLU A 276 -11.16 -22.64 2.91
C GLU A 276 -11.73 -21.22 2.73
N THR A 277 -11.81 -20.42 3.79
CA THR A 277 -12.34 -19.03 3.72
C THR A 277 -11.28 -17.97 4.01
N SER A 278 -10.01 -18.35 4.08
CA SER A 278 -8.97 -17.43 4.50
C SER A 278 -8.58 -16.47 3.36
N THR A 279 -8.47 -15.19 3.69
CA THR A 279 -7.86 -14.17 2.83
C THR A 279 -6.46 -14.57 2.33
N LEU A 280 -5.82 -15.56 2.95
CA LEU A 280 -4.54 -16.12 2.56
C LEU A 280 -4.63 -16.91 1.25
N ILE A 281 -5.68 -17.73 1.08
CA ILE A 281 -5.89 -18.52 -0.15
C ILE A 281 -6.08 -17.61 -1.35
N VAL A 282 -6.86 -16.52 -1.17
CA VAL A 282 -7.05 -15.51 -2.22
C VAL A 282 -5.74 -14.85 -2.61
N ARG A 283 -4.84 -14.60 -1.64
CA ARG A 283 -3.50 -14.05 -1.92
C ARG A 283 -2.63 -15.01 -2.75
N PHE A 284 -2.71 -16.31 -2.51
CA PHE A 284 -2.02 -17.29 -3.35
C PHE A 284 -2.50 -17.27 -4.80
N LEU A 285 -3.79 -17.02 -5.04
CA LEU A 285 -4.31 -16.85 -6.39
C LEU A 285 -3.67 -15.61 -7.06
N TYR A 286 -3.61 -14.46 -6.36
CA TYR A 286 -2.93 -13.26 -6.88
C TYR A 286 -1.47 -13.54 -7.23
N PHE A 287 -0.75 -14.27 -6.36
CA PHE A 287 0.65 -14.59 -6.57
C PHE A 287 0.84 -15.49 -7.79
N LYS A 288 -0.04 -16.49 -7.94
CA LYS A 288 -0.02 -17.42 -9.08
C LYS A 288 -0.24 -16.67 -10.40
N ASP A 289 -1.26 -15.80 -10.45
CA ASP A 289 -1.60 -15.03 -11.64
C ASP A 289 -0.52 -13.99 -12.00
N ALA A 290 0.18 -13.46 -11.00
CA ALA A 290 1.26 -12.48 -11.20
C ALA A 290 2.54 -13.09 -11.77
N LEU A 291 2.87 -14.36 -11.47
CA LEU A 291 4.15 -14.95 -11.87
C LEU A 291 4.38 -14.96 -13.39
N PRO A 292 3.42 -15.37 -14.25
CA PRO A 292 3.58 -15.31 -15.70
C PRO A 292 3.82 -13.87 -16.20
N ILE A 293 3.17 -12.88 -15.58
CA ILE A 293 3.31 -11.47 -15.95
C ILE A 293 4.70 -10.96 -15.58
N ILE A 294 5.19 -11.25 -14.36
CA ILE A 294 6.54 -10.91 -13.92
C ILE A 294 7.60 -11.47 -14.91
N LEU A 295 7.39 -12.68 -15.42
CA LEU A 295 8.32 -13.29 -16.37
C LEU A 295 8.26 -12.61 -17.75
N ARG A 296 7.10 -12.13 -18.18
CA ARG A 296 6.91 -11.43 -19.47
C ARG A 296 7.34 -9.97 -19.42
N CYS A 297 7.29 -9.34 -18.25
CA CYS A 297 7.58 -7.92 -18.06
C CYS A 297 8.83 -7.69 -17.19
N PRO A 298 10.05 -7.99 -17.67
CA PRO A 298 11.28 -7.88 -16.88
C PRO A 298 11.64 -6.46 -16.45
N LEU A 299 11.11 -5.44 -17.13
CA LEU A 299 11.25 -4.02 -16.77
C LEU A 299 10.13 -3.50 -15.85
N GLY A 300 9.13 -4.35 -15.54
CA GLY A 300 7.94 -3.98 -14.81
C GLY A 300 6.89 -3.27 -15.68
N MET A 301 5.73 -3.03 -15.09
CA MET A 301 4.54 -2.45 -15.73
C MET A 301 4.29 -0.99 -15.31
N GLY A 302 5.14 -0.43 -14.45
CA GLY A 302 4.93 0.86 -13.81
C GLY A 302 3.97 0.79 -12.61
N TYR A 303 3.94 1.87 -11.83
CA TYR A 303 3.05 2.01 -10.69
C TYR A 303 1.59 1.87 -11.12
N MET A 304 0.81 1.06 -10.40
CA MET A 304 -0.58 0.69 -10.71
C MET A 304 -0.77 -0.11 -12.03
N GLY A 305 0.31 -0.49 -12.75
CA GLY A 305 0.18 -1.25 -14.01
C GLY A 305 -0.55 -2.57 -13.82
N TYR A 306 -0.22 -3.34 -12.79
CA TYR A 306 -0.92 -4.57 -12.45
C TYR A 306 -2.42 -4.36 -12.18
N TYR A 307 -2.79 -3.28 -11.47
CA TYR A 307 -4.19 -2.96 -11.17
C TYR A 307 -5.02 -2.79 -12.44
N PHE A 308 -4.50 -2.11 -13.45
CA PHE A 308 -5.24 -1.89 -14.70
C PHE A 308 -5.27 -3.13 -15.61
N GLU A 309 -4.23 -3.95 -15.58
CA GLU A 309 -4.11 -5.07 -16.51
C GLU A 309 -4.65 -6.39 -15.96
N GLN A 310 -4.80 -6.54 -14.62
CA GLN A 310 -5.23 -7.79 -13.98
C GLN A 310 -6.54 -8.35 -14.53
N GLY A 311 -7.44 -7.50 -15.04
CA GLY A 311 -8.73 -7.93 -15.59
C GLY A 311 -8.62 -8.86 -16.78
N SER A 312 -7.53 -8.76 -17.57
CA SER A 312 -7.31 -9.55 -18.79
C SER A 312 -6.73 -10.94 -18.54
N PHE A 313 -6.02 -11.16 -17.43
CA PHE A 313 -5.29 -12.42 -17.18
C PHE A 313 -5.65 -13.12 -15.87
N LYS A 314 -6.36 -12.47 -14.95
CA LYS A 314 -6.74 -13.08 -13.66
C LYS A 314 -7.57 -14.35 -13.88
N THR A 315 -7.29 -15.38 -13.06
CA THR A 315 -7.98 -16.67 -13.13
C THR A 315 -9.04 -16.84 -12.04
N GLY A 316 -9.55 -15.73 -11.49
CA GLY A 316 -10.62 -15.70 -10.50
C GLY A 316 -11.21 -14.33 -10.31
N LEU A 317 -12.32 -14.25 -9.56
CA LEU A 317 -13.03 -13.01 -9.31
C LEU A 317 -12.33 -12.23 -8.17
N TYR A 318 -11.40 -11.35 -8.53
CA TYR A 318 -10.75 -10.43 -7.61
C TYR A 318 -10.39 -9.12 -8.30
N SER A 319 -10.19 -8.07 -7.51
CA SER A 319 -9.62 -6.79 -7.95
C SER A 319 -8.82 -6.21 -6.81
N VAL A 320 -7.52 -6.04 -7.01
CA VAL A 320 -6.60 -5.56 -5.97
C VAL A 320 -5.70 -4.46 -6.52
N ALA A 321 -5.53 -3.39 -5.76
CA ALA A 321 -4.60 -2.31 -6.11
C ALA A 321 -3.14 -2.77 -5.93
N HIS A 322 -2.90 -3.60 -4.91
CA HIS A 322 -1.59 -4.15 -4.58
C HIS A 322 -1.69 -5.64 -4.32
N ILE A 323 -0.69 -6.41 -4.77
CA ILE A 323 -0.71 -7.87 -4.76
C ILE A 323 -0.54 -8.50 -3.36
N HIS A 324 -0.46 -7.72 -2.29
CA HIS A 324 -0.19 -8.20 -0.92
C HIS A 324 1.11 -9.02 -0.76
N ASN A 325 2.14 -8.68 -1.52
CA ASN A 325 3.50 -9.17 -1.40
C ASN A 325 4.43 -8.13 -2.02
N GLU A 326 5.23 -7.47 -1.19
CA GLU A 326 6.07 -6.35 -1.63
C GLU A 326 7.15 -6.75 -2.64
N LEU A 327 7.71 -7.96 -2.53
CA LEU A 327 8.69 -8.40 -3.52
C LEU A 327 8.05 -8.58 -4.90
N LEU A 328 6.89 -9.25 -4.96
CA LEU A 328 6.15 -9.41 -6.21
C LEU A 328 5.66 -8.06 -6.73
N GLN A 329 5.20 -7.16 -5.85
CA GLN A 329 4.80 -5.81 -6.23
C GLN A 329 5.96 -5.03 -6.85
N LEU A 330 7.15 -5.04 -6.25
CA LEU A 330 8.33 -4.39 -6.83
C LEU A 330 8.72 -5.00 -8.19
N LEU A 331 8.64 -6.32 -8.33
CA LEU A 331 8.90 -6.99 -9.61
C LEU A 331 7.89 -6.56 -10.69
N LEU A 332 6.62 -6.42 -10.32
CA LEU A 332 5.56 -5.95 -11.22
C LEU A 332 5.71 -4.46 -11.58
N ASP A 333 6.03 -3.61 -10.60
CA ASP A 333 6.08 -2.16 -10.81
C ASP A 333 7.34 -1.71 -11.54
N ILE A 334 8.53 -2.15 -11.07
CA ILE A 334 9.83 -1.61 -11.50
C ILE A 334 10.77 -2.66 -12.09
N GLY A 335 10.31 -3.90 -12.18
CA GLY A 335 11.04 -5.00 -12.82
C GLY A 335 12.14 -5.64 -11.96
N TRP A 336 12.88 -6.54 -12.58
CA TRP A 336 13.77 -7.46 -11.88
C TRP A 336 14.98 -6.78 -11.26
N ILE A 337 15.69 -5.93 -12.02
CA ILE A 337 16.97 -5.36 -11.57
C ILE A 337 16.81 -4.53 -10.30
N PRO A 338 15.88 -3.53 -10.23
CA PRO A 338 15.68 -2.76 -9.02
C PRO A 338 15.17 -3.61 -7.85
N ALA A 339 14.22 -4.53 -8.08
CA ALA A 339 13.65 -5.40 -7.04
C ALA A 339 14.71 -6.33 -6.43
N LEU A 340 15.58 -6.93 -7.26
CA LEU A 340 16.68 -7.79 -6.80
C LEU A 340 17.76 -6.99 -6.06
N LEU A 341 18.03 -5.75 -6.47
CA LEU A 341 18.99 -4.89 -5.78
C LEU A 341 18.51 -4.48 -4.39
N VAL A 342 17.21 -4.16 -4.25
CA VAL A 342 16.59 -3.91 -2.94
C VAL A 342 16.64 -5.15 -2.06
N SER A 343 16.29 -6.32 -2.60
CA SER A 343 16.37 -7.60 -1.90
C SER A 343 17.81 -7.91 -1.45
N PHE A 344 18.79 -7.65 -2.30
CA PHE A 344 20.20 -7.81 -1.97
C PHE A 344 20.64 -6.88 -0.84
N ALA A 345 20.22 -5.61 -0.84
CA ALA A 345 20.51 -4.67 0.25
C ALA A 345 19.93 -5.13 1.60
N ILE A 346 18.70 -5.68 1.58
CA ILE A 346 18.04 -6.28 2.75
C ILE A 346 18.86 -7.49 3.24
N LEU A 347 19.16 -8.45 2.38
CA LEU A 347 19.89 -9.65 2.72
C LEU A 347 21.29 -9.30 3.25
N ARG A 348 22.02 -8.39 2.56
CA ARG A 348 23.30 -7.88 3.03
C ARG A 348 23.22 -7.30 4.44
N THR A 349 22.15 -6.58 4.76
CA THR A 349 21.92 -6.02 6.10
C THR A 349 21.70 -7.12 7.14
N LEU A 350 20.87 -8.12 6.83
CA LEU A 350 20.57 -9.25 7.73
C LEU A 350 21.82 -10.07 8.06
N PHE A 351 22.70 -10.28 7.08
CA PHE A 351 23.91 -11.10 7.24
C PHE A 351 25.14 -10.28 7.64
N SER A 352 25.11 -8.95 7.63
CA SER A 352 26.24 -8.10 8.00
C SER A 352 26.59 -8.24 9.49
N LYS A 353 27.90 -8.35 9.80
CA LYS A 353 28.40 -8.31 11.18
C LYS A 353 28.27 -6.91 11.81
N ASN A 354 28.23 -5.88 10.98
CA ASN A 354 28.15 -4.48 11.44
C ASN A 354 26.72 -4.00 11.74
N THR A 355 25.70 -4.83 11.48
CA THR A 355 24.31 -4.52 11.79
C THR A 355 23.94 -5.05 13.17
N SER A 356 23.34 -4.22 14.00
CA SER A 356 22.92 -4.60 15.36
C SER A 356 21.84 -5.70 15.33
N ARG A 357 21.78 -6.51 16.39
CA ARG A 357 20.73 -7.56 16.53
C ARG A 357 19.32 -6.98 16.48
N LEU A 358 19.14 -5.78 17.06
CA LEU A 358 17.87 -5.06 17.03
C LEU A 358 17.45 -4.74 15.58
N GLN A 359 18.35 -4.11 14.80
CA GLN A 359 18.05 -3.77 13.41
C GLN A 359 17.74 -5.01 12.58
N LYS A 360 18.49 -6.10 12.75
CA LYS A 360 18.24 -7.38 12.06
C LYS A 360 16.86 -7.95 12.39
N LEU A 361 16.47 -7.94 13.68
CA LEU A 361 15.17 -8.45 14.10
C LEU A 361 14.02 -7.60 13.55
N LEU A 362 14.14 -6.26 13.63
CA LEU A 362 13.15 -5.34 13.07
C LEU A 362 13.00 -5.56 11.56
N LEU A 363 14.11 -5.61 10.84
CA LEU A 363 14.15 -5.85 9.41
C LEU A 363 13.51 -7.20 9.04
N ALA A 364 13.88 -8.28 9.76
CA ALA A 364 13.34 -9.61 9.51
C ALA A 364 11.82 -9.66 9.74
N MET A 365 11.30 -9.05 10.82
CA MET A 365 9.86 -9.05 11.11
C MET A 365 9.09 -8.19 10.10
N LEU A 366 9.61 -7.03 9.72
CA LEU A 366 9.01 -6.19 8.70
C LEU A 366 8.97 -6.91 7.35
N CYS A 367 10.11 -7.45 6.89
CA CYS A 367 10.17 -8.19 5.63
C CYS A 367 9.27 -9.44 5.62
N ALA A 368 9.20 -10.18 6.73
CA ALA A 368 8.31 -11.33 6.84
C ALA A 368 6.82 -10.93 6.69
N HIS A 369 6.42 -9.79 7.23
CA HIS A 369 5.07 -9.27 7.04
C HIS A 369 4.83 -8.79 5.61
N CYS A 370 5.79 -8.07 5.03
CA CYS A 370 5.77 -7.59 3.64
C CYS A 370 5.67 -8.72 2.59
N MET A 371 5.99 -9.97 2.94
CA MET A 371 5.75 -11.12 2.05
C MET A 371 4.27 -11.52 1.96
N LEU A 372 3.42 -10.98 2.84
CA LEU A 372 2.00 -11.29 2.90
C LEU A 372 1.12 -10.01 2.92
N ASP A 373 1.73 -8.83 2.79
CA ASP A 373 1.01 -7.55 2.76
C ASP A 373 1.78 -6.46 1.98
N PHE A 374 1.19 -5.25 1.81
CA PHE A 374 1.75 -4.13 1.05
C PHE A 374 2.18 -2.95 1.95
N ASP A 375 2.91 -3.25 3.04
CA ASP A 375 3.26 -2.25 4.07
C ASP A 375 4.11 -1.09 3.56
N LEU A 376 5.00 -1.31 2.57
CA LEU A 376 5.92 -0.28 2.08
C LEU A 376 5.22 0.80 1.24
N HIS A 377 3.97 0.59 0.86
CA HIS A 377 3.13 1.63 0.26
C HIS A 377 2.72 2.70 1.28
N PHE A 378 2.78 2.38 2.58
CA PHE A 378 2.76 3.34 3.67
C PHE A 378 4.19 3.83 3.91
N LEU A 379 4.54 5.03 3.44
CA LEU A 379 5.92 5.53 3.50
C LEU A 379 6.50 5.60 4.92
N SER A 380 5.64 5.74 5.94
CA SER A 380 6.07 5.63 7.35
C SER A 380 6.74 4.28 7.63
N MET A 381 6.25 3.18 7.04
CA MET A 381 6.85 1.85 7.15
C MET A 381 8.13 1.75 6.32
N PHE A 382 8.15 2.37 5.15
CA PHE A 382 9.37 2.45 4.35
C PHE A 382 10.47 3.23 5.08
N PHE A 383 10.14 4.32 5.78
CA PHE A 383 11.10 5.05 6.60
C PHE A 383 11.68 4.18 7.72
N ILE A 384 10.86 3.32 8.35
CA ILE A 384 11.35 2.34 9.32
C ILE A 384 12.29 1.33 8.65
N LEU A 385 11.95 0.83 7.46
CA LEU A 385 12.85 -0.03 6.67
C LEU A 385 14.22 0.66 6.50
N LEU A 386 14.25 1.91 6.06
CA LEU A 386 15.49 2.68 5.87
C LEU A 386 16.30 2.83 7.17
N LEU A 387 15.62 3.03 8.32
CA LEU A 387 16.28 3.09 9.64
C LEU A 387 16.93 1.76 10.05
N THR A 388 16.47 0.63 9.50
CA THR A 388 17.02 -0.69 9.80
C THR A 388 18.14 -1.10 8.85
N LEU A 389 18.23 -0.50 7.66
CA LEU A 389 19.25 -0.85 6.67
C LEU A 389 20.67 -0.50 7.14
N ASN A 390 21.62 -1.29 6.64
CA ASN A 390 23.04 -1.03 6.87
C ASN A 390 23.55 0.01 5.87
N TRP A 391 23.81 1.22 6.34
CA TRP A 391 24.37 2.33 5.55
C TRP A 391 25.91 2.33 5.55
N SER A 392 26.59 1.43 6.28
CA SER A 392 28.03 1.35 6.34
C SER A 392 28.62 0.79 5.03
N GLY A 393 29.83 1.26 4.72
CA GLY A 393 30.56 0.87 3.51
C GLY A 393 30.17 1.71 2.29
N GLY A 394 31.10 1.82 1.37
CA GLY A 394 30.98 2.67 0.19
C GLY A 394 31.78 3.97 0.29
N LYS A 395 31.79 4.73 -0.80
CA LYS A 395 32.51 6.02 -0.88
C LYS A 395 31.60 7.16 -0.40
N THR A 396 32.14 8.04 0.42
CA THR A 396 31.43 9.27 0.83
C THR A 396 31.74 10.37 -0.18
N PHE A 397 30.70 10.88 -0.80
CA PHE A 397 30.76 12.06 -1.66
C PHE A 397 30.25 13.28 -0.88
N VAL A 398 30.93 14.41 -1.06
CA VAL A 398 30.57 15.66 -0.43
C VAL A 398 30.10 16.64 -1.49
N ILE A 399 28.82 16.99 -1.44
CA ILE A 399 28.23 17.99 -2.32
C ILE A 399 28.37 19.35 -1.65
N LYS A 400 29.23 20.22 -2.22
CA LYS A 400 29.45 21.60 -1.78
C LYS A 400 28.69 22.62 -2.65
N SER A 401 28.22 22.21 -3.82
CA SER A 401 27.54 23.09 -4.76
C SER A 401 26.13 23.42 -4.25
N LYS A 402 25.97 24.65 -3.80
CA LYS A 402 24.65 25.18 -3.39
C LYS A 402 23.69 25.23 -4.58
N SER A 403 24.17 25.62 -5.76
CA SER A 403 23.33 25.74 -6.96
C SER A 403 22.72 24.38 -7.33
N ILE A 404 23.53 23.33 -7.45
CA ILE A 404 23.04 21.97 -7.81
C ILE A 404 21.98 21.50 -6.82
N THR A 405 22.26 21.65 -5.52
CA THR A 405 21.31 21.18 -4.48
C THR A 405 20.02 21.98 -4.48
N VAL A 406 20.10 23.31 -4.63
CA VAL A 406 18.91 24.18 -4.68
C VAL A 406 18.09 23.85 -5.93
N THR A 407 18.74 23.71 -7.10
CA THR A 407 18.05 23.35 -8.35
C THR A 407 17.36 21.99 -8.24
N ALA A 408 18.06 20.97 -7.74
CA ALA A 408 17.46 19.63 -7.56
C ALA A 408 16.27 19.66 -6.57
N ALA A 409 16.42 20.35 -5.43
CA ALA A 409 15.34 20.48 -4.45
C ALA A 409 14.14 21.28 -5.03
N ALA A 410 14.40 22.31 -5.83
CA ALA A 410 13.35 23.07 -6.50
C ALA A 410 12.59 22.20 -7.52
N ILE A 411 13.31 21.45 -8.37
CA ILE A 411 12.70 20.53 -9.36
C ILE A 411 11.84 19.50 -8.64
N PHE A 412 12.37 18.80 -7.64
CA PHE A 412 11.63 17.77 -6.91
C PHE A 412 10.41 18.36 -6.17
N SER A 413 10.56 19.53 -5.57
CA SER A 413 9.43 20.21 -4.91
C SER A 413 8.36 20.65 -5.92
N CYS A 414 8.74 21.23 -7.06
CA CYS A 414 7.79 21.66 -8.08
C CYS A 414 7.00 20.48 -8.66
N ILE A 415 7.67 19.37 -9.02
CA ILE A 415 7.01 18.18 -9.52
C ILE A 415 6.08 17.60 -8.45
N SER A 416 6.54 17.52 -7.19
CA SER A 416 5.73 17.02 -6.08
C SER A 416 4.51 17.89 -5.83
N ILE A 417 4.65 19.20 -5.81
CA ILE A 417 3.52 20.12 -5.63
C ILE A 417 2.52 19.98 -6.79
N TYR A 418 3.00 19.93 -8.02
CA TYR A 418 2.15 19.82 -9.22
C TYR A 418 1.30 18.54 -9.18
N ILE A 419 1.94 17.36 -9.08
CA ILE A 419 1.25 16.07 -9.07
C ILE A 419 0.44 15.87 -7.77
N GLY A 420 1.01 16.27 -6.63
CA GLY A 420 0.34 16.18 -5.33
C GLY A 420 -0.94 17.01 -5.27
N THR A 421 -0.94 18.21 -5.88
CA THR A 421 -2.14 19.05 -5.97
C THR A 421 -3.22 18.36 -6.82
N ALA A 422 -2.87 17.77 -7.96
CA ALA A 422 -3.83 17.04 -8.79
C ALA A 422 -4.44 15.84 -8.03
N ASN A 423 -3.61 15.06 -7.31
CA ASN A 423 -4.10 13.96 -6.49
C ASN A 423 -4.98 14.45 -5.33
N LEU A 424 -4.61 15.55 -4.65
CA LEU A 424 -5.41 16.16 -3.59
C LEU A 424 -6.78 16.61 -4.11
N MET A 425 -6.84 17.26 -5.29
CA MET A 425 -8.10 17.67 -5.92
C MET A 425 -9.00 16.46 -6.18
N TYR A 426 -8.44 15.37 -6.71
CA TYR A 426 -9.20 14.15 -6.97
C TYR A 426 -9.79 13.56 -5.68
N ILE A 427 -8.98 13.39 -4.64
CA ILE A 427 -9.43 12.81 -3.35
C ILE A 427 -10.43 13.72 -2.63
N SER A 428 -10.33 15.05 -2.84
CA SER A 428 -11.25 16.04 -2.28
C SER A 428 -12.57 16.16 -3.07
N GLY A 429 -12.82 15.29 -4.06
CA GLY A 429 -14.06 15.27 -4.83
C GLY A 429 -14.12 16.29 -5.98
N HIS A 430 -12.96 16.76 -6.47
CA HIS A 430 -12.84 17.70 -7.59
C HIS A 430 -12.10 17.06 -8.79
N PRO A 431 -12.64 15.99 -9.41
CA PRO A 431 -11.98 15.24 -10.48
C PRO A 431 -11.76 16.08 -11.75
N GLU A 432 -12.63 17.06 -12.05
CA GLU A 432 -12.45 17.98 -13.17
C GLU A 432 -11.17 18.80 -13.02
N MET A 433 -10.95 19.35 -11.83
CA MET A 433 -9.74 20.13 -11.54
C MET A 433 -8.50 19.24 -11.57
N ALA A 434 -8.60 18.03 -11.05
CA ALA A 434 -7.51 17.05 -11.09
C ALA A 434 -7.11 16.71 -12.53
N ALA A 435 -8.09 16.40 -13.40
CA ALA A 435 -7.86 16.09 -14.80
C ALA A 435 -7.39 17.30 -15.63
N MET A 436 -7.78 18.53 -15.26
CA MET A 436 -7.30 19.74 -15.89
C MET A 436 -5.84 20.04 -15.51
N LEU A 437 -5.48 19.90 -14.22
CA LEU A 437 -4.12 20.10 -13.74
C LEU A 437 -3.18 19.02 -14.28
N TYR A 438 -3.59 17.76 -14.24
CA TYR A 438 -2.78 16.62 -14.67
C TYR A 438 -3.58 15.74 -15.63
N PRO A 439 -3.66 16.07 -16.93
CA PRO A 439 -4.45 15.33 -17.92
C PRO A 439 -4.19 13.81 -17.98
N PRO A 440 -2.94 13.30 -17.79
CA PRO A 440 -2.67 11.87 -17.75
C PRO A 440 -3.15 11.15 -16.47
N TYR A 441 -3.90 11.81 -15.58
CA TYR A 441 -4.43 11.18 -14.38
C TYR A 441 -5.60 10.25 -14.72
N THR A 442 -5.30 9.01 -15.04
CA THR A 442 -6.26 8.00 -15.50
C THR A 442 -7.45 7.83 -14.57
N SER A 443 -7.24 7.78 -13.24
CA SER A 443 -8.35 7.63 -12.28
C SER A 443 -9.34 8.81 -12.34
N ALA A 444 -8.86 10.05 -12.50
CA ALA A 444 -9.72 11.21 -12.64
C ALA A 444 -10.48 11.19 -13.97
N GLN A 445 -9.82 10.79 -15.06
CA GLN A 445 -10.46 10.66 -16.38
C GLN A 445 -11.52 9.55 -16.40
N ILE A 446 -11.26 8.40 -15.73
CA ILE A 446 -12.25 7.32 -15.58
C ILE A 446 -13.48 7.85 -14.82
N TYR A 447 -13.30 8.54 -13.70
CA TYR A 447 -14.42 9.13 -12.97
C TYR A 447 -15.24 10.07 -13.84
N LEU A 448 -14.59 10.96 -14.61
CA LEU A 448 -15.27 11.87 -15.51
C LEU A 448 -16.00 11.15 -16.63
N LEU A 449 -15.46 10.02 -17.12
CA LEU A 449 -16.13 9.19 -18.12
C LEU A 449 -17.45 8.62 -17.58
N THR A 450 -17.51 8.19 -16.32
CA THR A 450 -18.74 7.69 -15.71
C THR A 450 -19.84 8.75 -15.56
N GLN A 451 -19.49 10.04 -15.60
CA GLN A 451 -20.44 11.15 -15.50
C GLN A 451 -20.91 11.65 -16.87
N THR A 452 -20.35 11.13 -17.98
CA THR A 452 -20.75 11.56 -19.33
C THR A 452 -22.02 10.85 -19.80
N THR A 453 -22.91 11.61 -20.43
CA THR A 453 -24.21 11.10 -20.90
C THR A 453 -24.34 11.05 -22.44
N THR A 454 -23.53 11.83 -23.18
CA THR A 454 -23.61 11.87 -24.64
C THR A 454 -22.55 10.99 -25.30
N ALA A 455 -22.90 10.30 -26.37
CA ALA A 455 -22.00 9.43 -27.12
C ALA A 455 -20.72 10.15 -27.60
N GLN A 456 -20.83 11.40 -28.02
CA GLN A 456 -19.67 12.21 -28.45
C GLN A 456 -18.70 12.49 -27.30
N GLN A 457 -19.23 12.85 -26.12
CA GLN A 457 -18.39 13.09 -24.93
C GLN A 457 -17.77 11.78 -24.44
N MET A 458 -18.52 10.66 -24.45
CA MET A 458 -18.00 9.34 -24.10
C MET A 458 -16.81 8.97 -24.97
N ASN A 459 -16.96 9.11 -26.30
CA ASN A 459 -15.88 8.80 -27.24
C ASN A 459 -14.64 9.67 -27.00
N ARG A 460 -14.82 10.98 -26.86
CA ARG A 460 -13.71 11.92 -26.60
C ARG A 460 -12.97 11.61 -25.28
N ARG A 461 -13.71 11.32 -24.20
CA ARG A 461 -13.11 10.95 -22.91
C ARG A 461 -12.39 9.61 -22.98
N ALA A 462 -12.99 8.63 -23.66
CA ALA A 462 -12.35 7.34 -23.90
C ALA A 462 -11.03 7.49 -24.68
N ASP A 463 -10.98 8.34 -25.70
CA ASP A 463 -9.75 8.61 -26.45
C ASP A 463 -8.64 9.19 -25.56
N ILE A 464 -8.97 10.14 -24.66
CA ILE A 464 -8.01 10.70 -23.70
C ILE A 464 -7.44 9.59 -22.78
N ILE A 465 -8.30 8.72 -22.27
CA ILE A 465 -7.88 7.61 -21.40
C ILE A 465 -6.97 6.66 -22.18
N LEU A 466 -7.37 6.25 -23.39
CA LEU A 466 -6.66 5.26 -24.20
C LEU A 466 -5.33 5.77 -24.76
N GLN A 467 -5.10 7.08 -24.80
CA GLN A 467 -3.78 7.67 -25.09
C GLN A 467 -2.78 7.42 -23.95
N THR A 468 -3.26 7.32 -22.72
CA THR A 468 -2.42 7.14 -21.52
C THR A 468 -2.36 5.68 -21.10
N ASN A 469 -3.50 4.97 -21.17
CA ASN A 469 -3.65 3.59 -20.71
C ASN A 469 -4.62 2.80 -21.58
N GLN A 470 -4.10 1.81 -22.30
CA GLN A 470 -4.87 0.96 -23.21
C GLN A 470 -5.52 -0.26 -22.51
N HIS A 471 -5.47 -0.34 -21.19
CA HIS A 471 -6.04 -1.45 -20.42
C HIS A 471 -7.26 -1.03 -19.59
N VAL A 472 -7.90 0.08 -19.94
CA VAL A 472 -9.11 0.56 -19.27
C VAL A 472 -10.35 0.06 -20.04
N ALA A 473 -10.95 -1.03 -19.57
CA ALA A 473 -12.14 -1.64 -20.17
C ALA A 473 -13.30 -0.66 -20.35
N LEU A 474 -13.56 0.19 -19.34
CA LEU A 474 -14.62 1.19 -19.38
C LEU A 474 -14.49 2.16 -20.57
N ALA A 475 -13.26 2.49 -20.97
CA ALA A 475 -13.03 3.35 -22.14
C ALA A 475 -13.44 2.64 -23.43
N TYR A 476 -13.16 1.35 -23.56
CA TYR A 476 -13.63 0.56 -24.71
C TYR A 476 -15.13 0.36 -24.69
N SER A 477 -15.76 0.10 -23.53
CA SER A 477 -17.23 0.04 -23.42
C SER A 477 -17.89 1.36 -23.82
N ALA A 478 -17.30 2.50 -23.44
CA ALA A 478 -17.78 3.82 -23.87
C ALA A 478 -17.65 4.04 -25.39
N LYS A 479 -16.53 3.60 -26.01
CA LYS A 479 -16.35 3.63 -27.46
C LYS A 479 -17.34 2.73 -28.17
N ALA A 480 -17.61 1.53 -27.63
CA ALA A 480 -18.59 0.60 -28.16
C ALA A 480 -20.00 1.23 -28.14
N ARG A 481 -20.40 1.84 -27.04
CA ARG A 481 -21.69 2.56 -26.92
C ARG A 481 -21.78 3.75 -27.88
N SER A 482 -20.70 4.48 -28.08
CA SER A 482 -20.64 5.57 -29.05
C SER A 482 -20.78 5.07 -30.50
N ALA A 483 -20.11 3.98 -30.85
CA ALA A 483 -20.20 3.35 -32.16
C ALA A 483 -21.62 2.77 -32.41
N TYR A 484 -22.20 2.13 -31.41
CA TYR A 484 -23.58 1.64 -31.41
C TYR A 484 -24.57 2.78 -31.68
N ALA A 485 -24.47 3.90 -30.96
CA ALA A 485 -25.33 5.07 -31.16
C ALA A 485 -25.19 5.69 -32.57
N ALA A 486 -24.05 5.50 -33.22
CA ALA A 486 -23.79 5.93 -34.58
C ALA A 486 -24.21 4.89 -35.66
N GLY A 487 -24.77 3.74 -35.27
CA GLY A 487 -25.10 2.64 -36.17
C GLY A 487 -23.88 1.89 -36.74
N ASN A 488 -22.71 2.10 -36.20
CA ASN A 488 -21.47 1.45 -36.66
C ASN A 488 -21.19 0.19 -35.83
N PHE A 489 -21.85 -0.91 -36.21
CA PHE A 489 -21.79 -2.17 -35.47
C PHE A 489 -20.43 -2.87 -35.61
N GLU A 490 -19.68 -2.68 -36.68
CA GLU A 490 -18.34 -3.24 -36.81
C GLU A 490 -17.39 -2.68 -35.73
N ASN A 491 -17.34 -1.36 -35.59
CA ASN A 491 -16.55 -0.74 -34.54
C ASN A 491 -17.12 -1.04 -33.14
N MET A 492 -18.45 -1.13 -32.99
CA MET A 492 -19.08 -1.53 -31.72
C MET A 492 -18.60 -2.91 -31.29
N ILE A 493 -18.63 -3.91 -32.18
CA ILE A 493 -18.14 -5.27 -31.93
C ILE A 493 -16.67 -5.24 -31.48
N LYS A 494 -15.82 -4.61 -32.30
CA LYS A 494 -14.37 -4.50 -32.02
C LYS A 494 -14.09 -3.94 -30.62
N TYR A 495 -14.75 -2.84 -30.25
CA TYR A 495 -14.50 -2.20 -28.94
C TYR A 495 -15.13 -2.99 -27.80
N LYS A 496 -16.30 -3.62 -28.03
CA LYS A 496 -16.96 -4.38 -26.98
C LYS A 496 -16.23 -5.68 -26.65
N GLU A 497 -15.74 -6.39 -27.67
CA GLU A 497 -14.90 -7.58 -27.46
C GLU A 497 -13.62 -7.23 -26.69
N ARG A 498 -12.99 -6.09 -26.99
CA ARG A 498 -11.84 -5.63 -26.24
C ARG A 498 -12.17 -5.28 -24.77
N ALA A 499 -13.33 -4.68 -24.50
CA ALA A 499 -13.80 -4.42 -23.14
C ALA A 499 -14.03 -5.72 -22.37
N ILE A 500 -14.65 -6.72 -22.99
CA ILE A 500 -14.86 -8.06 -22.42
C ILE A 500 -13.52 -8.74 -22.10
N GLU A 501 -12.58 -8.71 -23.03
CA GLU A 501 -11.23 -9.26 -22.84
C GLU A 501 -10.53 -8.65 -21.60
N LEU A 502 -10.68 -7.34 -21.38
CA LEU A 502 -10.08 -6.62 -20.25
C LEU A 502 -10.85 -6.80 -18.93
N THR A 503 -12.08 -7.32 -18.97
CA THR A 503 -12.92 -7.56 -17.78
C THR A 503 -13.64 -8.91 -17.87
N ARG A 504 -12.89 -9.95 -18.16
CA ARG A 504 -13.39 -11.29 -18.52
C ARG A 504 -14.42 -11.92 -17.58
N TYR A 505 -14.51 -11.47 -16.32
CA TYR A 505 -15.50 -11.92 -15.33
C TYR A 505 -16.70 -10.98 -15.15
N ALA A 506 -16.83 -9.91 -15.94
CA ALA A 506 -17.94 -8.97 -15.84
C ALA A 506 -19.11 -9.43 -16.72
N LEU A 507 -20.06 -10.16 -16.12
CA LEU A 507 -21.23 -10.68 -16.87
C LEU A 507 -22.03 -9.58 -17.57
N GLU A 508 -22.09 -8.39 -16.98
CA GLU A 508 -22.79 -7.23 -17.53
C GLU A 508 -22.24 -6.82 -18.90
N GLU A 509 -20.94 -6.99 -19.15
CA GLU A 509 -20.34 -6.68 -20.44
C GLU A 509 -20.80 -7.63 -21.54
N TYR A 510 -20.98 -8.91 -21.23
CA TYR A 510 -21.53 -9.90 -22.17
C TYR A 510 -23.01 -9.64 -22.44
N ILE A 511 -23.79 -9.31 -21.41
CA ILE A 511 -25.21 -8.99 -21.55
C ILE A 511 -25.40 -7.73 -22.43
N ASP A 512 -24.62 -6.69 -22.17
CA ASP A 512 -24.65 -5.46 -22.95
C ASP A 512 -24.26 -5.72 -24.42
N TYR A 513 -23.30 -6.62 -24.65
CA TYR A 513 -22.90 -7.06 -25.99
C TYR A 513 -24.02 -7.78 -26.73
N ILE A 514 -24.70 -8.74 -26.09
CA ILE A 514 -25.86 -9.46 -26.67
C ILE A 514 -26.96 -8.47 -27.07
N ASN A 515 -27.31 -7.52 -26.19
CA ASN A 515 -28.33 -6.53 -26.47
C ASN A 515 -27.96 -5.65 -27.68
N MET A 516 -26.71 -5.21 -27.78
CA MET A 516 -26.23 -4.40 -28.92
C MET A 516 -26.25 -5.19 -30.23
N LEU A 517 -25.84 -6.47 -30.21
CA LEU A 517 -25.84 -7.34 -31.39
C LEU A 517 -27.26 -7.64 -31.86
N GLN A 518 -28.21 -7.89 -30.92
CA GLN A 518 -29.61 -8.09 -31.27
C GLN A 518 -30.18 -6.93 -32.08
N VAL A 519 -29.97 -5.69 -31.60
CA VAL A 519 -30.42 -4.50 -32.34
C VAL A 519 -29.73 -4.37 -33.69
N GLY A 520 -28.45 -4.73 -33.80
CA GLY A 520 -27.71 -4.76 -35.05
C GLY A 520 -28.33 -5.73 -36.07
N ILE A 521 -28.70 -6.94 -35.63
CA ILE A 521 -29.36 -7.94 -36.45
C ILE A 521 -30.71 -7.41 -36.98
N GLU A 522 -31.52 -6.82 -36.09
CA GLU A 522 -32.83 -6.26 -36.44
C GLU A 522 -32.69 -5.15 -37.49
N LEU A 523 -31.83 -4.16 -37.27
CA LEU A 523 -31.61 -3.03 -38.15
C LEU A 523 -31.06 -3.45 -39.53
N TYR A 524 -30.07 -4.35 -39.58
CA TYR A 524 -29.53 -4.82 -40.84
C TYR A 524 -30.52 -5.71 -41.62
N THR A 525 -31.36 -6.49 -40.92
CA THR A 525 -32.42 -7.29 -41.54
C THR A 525 -33.48 -6.37 -42.16
N GLU A 526 -33.91 -5.32 -41.44
CA GLU A 526 -34.86 -4.33 -41.96
C GLU A 526 -34.31 -3.56 -43.18
N ALA A 527 -32.99 -3.28 -43.17
CA ALA A 527 -32.29 -2.63 -44.27
C ALA A 527 -32.01 -3.56 -45.47
N GLY A 528 -32.31 -4.87 -45.37
CA GLY A 528 -32.01 -5.86 -46.38
C GLY A 528 -30.53 -6.25 -46.51
N ASP A 529 -29.67 -5.84 -45.56
CA ASP A 529 -28.27 -6.21 -45.51
C ASP A 529 -28.07 -7.53 -44.76
N SER A 530 -28.30 -8.63 -45.51
CA SER A 530 -28.18 -9.98 -44.93
C SER A 530 -26.76 -10.34 -44.50
N VAL A 531 -25.74 -9.76 -45.14
CA VAL A 531 -24.33 -10.05 -44.82
C VAL A 531 -23.96 -9.48 -43.43
N SER A 532 -24.30 -8.22 -43.20
CA SER A 532 -24.04 -7.57 -41.92
C SER A 532 -24.92 -8.15 -40.78
N ALA A 533 -26.17 -8.52 -41.08
CA ALA A 533 -27.05 -9.21 -40.14
C ALA A 533 -26.46 -10.56 -39.70
N GLU A 534 -25.98 -11.37 -40.67
CA GLU A 534 -25.37 -12.67 -40.39
C GLU A 534 -24.04 -12.52 -39.64
N PHE A 535 -23.24 -11.49 -39.92
CA PHE A 535 -22.04 -11.18 -39.17
C PHE A 535 -22.35 -10.89 -37.67
N CYS A 536 -23.36 -10.06 -37.39
CA CYS A 536 -23.80 -9.80 -36.01
C CYS A 536 -24.35 -11.09 -35.35
N ARG A 537 -25.10 -11.91 -36.08
CA ARG A 537 -25.65 -13.19 -35.61
C ARG A 537 -24.52 -14.16 -35.21
N ALA A 538 -23.51 -14.32 -36.05
CA ALA A 538 -22.38 -15.18 -35.79
C ALA A 538 -21.65 -14.77 -34.48
N ARG A 539 -21.47 -13.46 -34.26
CA ARG A 539 -20.87 -12.96 -33.01
C ARG A 539 -21.75 -13.19 -31.78
N LEU A 540 -23.08 -13.08 -31.94
CA LEU A 540 -24.02 -13.36 -30.85
C LEU A 540 -23.97 -14.84 -30.43
N LEU A 541 -23.91 -15.75 -31.42
CA LEU A 541 -23.80 -17.20 -31.18
C LEU A 541 -22.46 -17.61 -30.57
N GLU A 542 -21.41 -16.78 -30.66
CA GLU A 542 -20.10 -17.02 -30.04
C GLU A 542 -20.05 -16.69 -28.57
N VAL A 543 -20.94 -15.85 -28.03
CA VAL A 543 -20.90 -15.38 -26.64
C VAL A 543 -20.89 -16.50 -25.59
N PRO A 544 -21.69 -17.59 -25.72
CA PRO A 544 -21.59 -18.72 -24.78
C PRO A 544 -20.20 -19.36 -24.75
N ASN A 545 -19.55 -19.51 -25.91
CA ASN A 545 -18.21 -20.10 -26.03
C ASN A 545 -17.17 -19.19 -25.36
N MET A 546 -17.33 -17.86 -25.49
CA MET A 546 -16.45 -16.89 -24.77
C MET A 546 -16.55 -17.06 -23.26
N ILE A 547 -17.75 -17.22 -22.71
CA ILE A 547 -17.99 -17.44 -21.29
C ILE A 547 -17.42 -18.80 -20.85
N GLU A 548 -17.66 -19.86 -21.62
CA GLU A 548 -17.16 -21.20 -21.32
C GLU A 548 -15.63 -21.23 -21.31
N ALA A 549 -14.97 -20.54 -22.23
CA ALA A 549 -13.52 -20.43 -22.26
C ALA A 549 -12.96 -19.75 -20.98
N VAL A 550 -13.62 -18.70 -20.48
CA VAL A 550 -13.23 -18.06 -19.22
C VAL A 550 -13.44 -18.99 -18.02
N LEU A 551 -14.55 -19.72 -17.98
CA LEU A 551 -14.82 -20.67 -16.91
C LEU A 551 -13.83 -21.85 -16.91
N ALA A 552 -13.44 -22.32 -18.10
CA ALA A 552 -12.44 -23.38 -18.25
C ALA A 552 -11.02 -22.95 -17.79
N ASP A 553 -10.68 -21.66 -18.00
CA ASP A 553 -9.41 -21.06 -17.54
C ASP A 553 -9.42 -20.65 -16.06
N THR A 554 -10.56 -20.75 -15.38
CA THR A 554 -10.70 -20.36 -13.98
C THR A 554 -9.96 -21.34 -13.07
N ASP A 555 -9.07 -20.79 -12.20
CA ASP A 555 -8.30 -21.62 -11.27
C ASP A 555 -9.20 -22.33 -10.26
N PRO A 556 -8.94 -23.63 -9.95
CA PRO A 556 -9.68 -24.37 -8.91
C PRO A 556 -9.72 -23.66 -7.55
N ILE A 557 -8.71 -22.85 -7.22
CA ILE A 557 -8.67 -22.04 -6.00
C ILE A 557 -9.79 -20.99 -5.99
N ALA A 558 -10.13 -20.42 -7.14
CA ALA A 558 -11.17 -19.40 -7.25
C ALA A 558 -12.56 -19.92 -6.85
N TRP A 559 -12.80 -21.23 -6.96
CA TRP A 559 -14.06 -21.86 -6.53
C TRP A 559 -14.14 -22.14 -5.02
N ARG A 560 -13.01 -22.00 -4.30
CA ARG A 560 -12.91 -22.23 -2.85
C ARG A 560 -12.98 -20.95 -2.03
N VAL A 561 -12.96 -19.77 -2.69
CA VAL A 561 -13.05 -18.46 -2.02
C VAL A 561 -14.50 -18.00 -1.92
N ALA A 562 -14.75 -16.95 -1.11
CA ALA A 562 -16.10 -16.42 -0.89
C ALA A 562 -16.72 -15.86 -2.18
N ASP A 563 -15.93 -15.12 -2.96
CA ASP A 563 -16.37 -14.50 -4.21
C ASP A 563 -16.10 -15.46 -5.38
N LYS A 564 -17.11 -16.25 -5.70
CA LYS A 564 -17.03 -17.22 -6.79
C LYS A 564 -17.36 -16.55 -8.13
N PRO A 565 -16.71 -16.97 -9.25
CA PRO A 565 -17.10 -16.52 -10.58
C PRO A 565 -18.58 -16.85 -10.88
N GLN A 566 -19.34 -15.83 -11.28
CA GLN A 566 -20.76 -15.94 -11.63
C GLN A 566 -20.96 -15.49 -13.08
N LEU A 567 -20.61 -16.36 -14.04
CA LEU A 567 -20.73 -16.11 -15.47
C LEU A 567 -21.83 -16.95 -16.11
N THR A 568 -23.00 -17.02 -15.47
CA THR A 568 -24.16 -17.72 -16.02
C THR A 568 -25.10 -16.70 -16.65
N LEU A 569 -25.35 -16.82 -17.95
CA LEU A 569 -26.32 -16.00 -18.65
C LEU A 569 -27.73 -16.19 -18.06
N PRO A 570 -28.49 -15.11 -17.81
CA PRO A 570 -29.90 -15.21 -17.46
C PRO A 570 -30.67 -15.97 -18.55
N GLN A 571 -31.71 -16.74 -18.16
CA GLN A 571 -32.48 -17.63 -19.01
C GLN A 571 -32.96 -16.95 -20.32
N LYS A 572 -33.43 -15.70 -20.24
CA LYS A 572 -33.90 -14.93 -21.39
C LYS A 572 -32.85 -14.78 -22.51
N TYR A 573 -31.58 -14.63 -22.16
CA TYR A 573 -30.49 -14.50 -23.15
C TYR A 573 -30.07 -15.85 -23.69
N ALA A 574 -30.10 -16.91 -22.87
CA ALA A 574 -29.90 -18.27 -23.37
C ALA A 574 -30.98 -18.69 -24.35
N GLU A 575 -32.25 -18.39 -24.07
CA GLU A 575 -33.37 -18.63 -24.98
C GLU A 575 -33.26 -17.82 -26.29
N LEU A 576 -32.87 -16.53 -26.19
CA LEU A 576 -32.62 -15.70 -27.37
C LEU A 576 -31.54 -16.30 -28.25
N ILE A 577 -30.40 -16.68 -27.70
CA ILE A 577 -29.29 -17.28 -28.46
C ILE A 577 -29.73 -18.60 -29.12
N ASN A 578 -30.44 -19.46 -28.38
CA ASN A 578 -30.97 -20.73 -28.95
C ASN A 578 -31.98 -20.49 -30.06
N SER A 579 -32.79 -19.44 -30.03
CA SER A 579 -33.72 -19.10 -31.09
C SER A 579 -33.05 -18.58 -32.37
N MET A 580 -31.79 -18.20 -32.28
CA MET A 580 -30.98 -17.66 -33.38
C MET A 580 -30.09 -18.73 -34.05
N GLN A 581 -29.96 -19.92 -33.44
CA GLN A 581 -29.29 -21.08 -34.06
C GLN A 581 -30.11 -21.64 -35.22
#